data_a882782529e11d04963c8b53923bb446
#
_entry.id   a882782529e11d04963c8b53923bb446
#
_cell.length_a   1.000
_cell.length_b   1.000
_cell.length_c   1.000
_cell.angle_alpha   90.00
_cell.angle_beta   90.00
_cell.angle_gamma   90.00
#
_symmetry.space_group_name_H-M   'P 1'
#
loop_
_entity.id
_entity.type
_entity.pdbx_description
1 polymer ?
#
loop_
_entity_poly.entity_id
_entity_poly.type
_entity_poly.pdbx_seq_one_letter_code
_entity_poly.pdbx_strand_id
1 'polypeptide(L)'
;YKYDFYIASMQRCHPSYVQYLLKKSTLSVSSINEILSSIPEEIKLLYNKQWIEQAYLDYQNRAKDDTEALQQLKVELEAASDKPVLIIGPGNTVKEQKKGVELFISGNDPVVFSVNFYTKLYSIDYTFISNAKRYAKFVDIQHGDSIGSKLILTSNVTACDYMPNYVLNYESLLNKESENPDNALVLLLKALIRIGITEVYLAGFDGFTNTPNDYYDRDYELSSTKDESYNDLLSDDLSKINQSIRLHFITESLYDVR
;
A
#
# COMPACT_ATOMS: atom_id res chain seq x y z
N TYR A 1 23.52 5.76 -0.83
CA TYR A 1 22.57 6.37 -1.78
C TYR A 1 22.84 5.94 -3.23
N LYS A 2 24.08 6.01 -3.72
CA LYS A 2 24.42 5.60 -5.09
C LYS A 2 24.13 4.13 -5.33
N TYR A 3 24.50 3.26 -4.39
CA TYR A 3 24.27 1.82 -4.46
C TYR A 3 22.82 1.45 -4.23
N ASP A 4 22.14 2.14 -3.30
CA ASP A 4 20.73 1.88 -2.98
C ASP A 4 19.83 2.23 -4.17
N PHE A 5 20.08 3.36 -4.82
CA PHE A 5 19.40 3.76 -6.05
C PHE A 5 19.61 2.73 -7.15
N TYR A 6 20.83 2.24 -7.27
CA TYR A 6 21.21 1.24 -8.24
C TYR A 6 20.54 -0.12 -7.99
N ILE A 7 20.57 -0.61 -6.74
CA ILE A 7 19.88 -1.84 -6.35
C ILE A 7 18.37 -1.72 -6.58
N ALA A 8 17.77 -0.61 -6.20
CA ALA A 8 16.36 -0.33 -6.39
C ALA A 8 15.97 -0.42 -7.87
N SER A 9 16.79 0.14 -8.73
CA SER A 9 16.56 0.13 -10.16
C SER A 9 16.79 -1.24 -10.79
N MET A 10 17.84 -1.96 -10.40
CA MET A 10 18.12 -3.32 -10.87
C MET A 10 17.04 -4.33 -10.47
N GLN A 11 16.50 -4.20 -9.27
CA GLN A 11 15.46 -5.10 -8.77
C GLN A 11 14.07 -4.76 -9.33
N ARG A 12 13.97 -3.84 -10.31
CA ARG A 12 12.71 -3.26 -10.75
C ARG A 12 11.86 -2.79 -9.55
N CYS A 13 12.54 -2.24 -8.55
CA CYS A 13 11.88 -1.75 -7.37
C CYS A 13 10.88 -0.68 -7.75
N HIS A 14 9.83 -0.70 -6.99
CA HIS A 14 8.72 0.22 -7.14
C HIS A 14 9.21 1.66 -7.28
N PRO A 15 8.66 2.46 -8.20
CA PRO A 15 8.99 3.87 -8.32
C PRO A 15 8.95 4.65 -7.01
N SER A 16 8.12 4.29 -6.03
CA SER A 16 8.09 4.94 -4.71
C SER A 16 9.37 4.76 -3.91
N TYR A 17 10.08 3.63 -4.06
CA TYR A 17 11.36 3.45 -3.41
C TYR A 17 12.43 4.35 -4.03
N VAL A 18 12.43 4.47 -5.34
CA VAL A 18 13.27 5.46 -6.04
C VAL A 18 12.97 6.86 -5.56
N GLN A 19 11.68 7.21 -5.34
CA GLN A 19 11.27 8.48 -4.76
C GLN A 19 11.80 8.70 -3.36
N TYR A 20 11.64 7.70 -2.50
CA TYR A 20 12.14 7.75 -1.15
C TYR A 20 13.64 8.03 -1.12
N LEU A 21 14.42 7.33 -1.96
CA LEU A 21 15.85 7.57 -2.10
C LEU A 21 16.14 8.96 -2.65
N LEU A 22 15.39 9.43 -3.63
CA LEU A 22 15.53 10.79 -4.19
C LEU A 22 15.21 11.87 -3.16
N LYS A 23 14.17 11.70 -2.35
CA LYS A 23 13.81 12.62 -1.26
C LYS A 23 14.88 12.66 -0.16
N LYS A 24 15.41 11.51 0.24
CA LYS A 24 16.50 11.44 1.24
C LYS A 24 17.84 11.99 0.72
N SER A 25 18.07 11.89 -0.59
CA SER A 25 19.38 12.23 -1.17
C SER A 25 19.55 13.68 -1.59
N THR A 26 18.48 14.48 -1.60
CA THR A 26 18.52 15.86 -2.17
C THR A 26 19.09 15.94 -3.60
N LEU A 27 19.14 14.80 -4.31
CA LEU A 27 19.73 14.72 -5.63
C LEU A 27 18.86 15.42 -6.68
N SER A 28 19.50 16.26 -7.50
CA SER A 28 18.89 16.83 -8.69
C SER A 28 18.84 15.82 -9.84
N VAL A 29 18.03 16.10 -10.87
CA VAL A 29 17.97 15.28 -12.11
C VAL A 29 19.35 15.15 -12.74
N SER A 30 20.14 16.23 -12.75
CA SER A 30 21.52 16.21 -13.27
C SER A 30 22.42 15.25 -12.48
N SER A 31 22.30 15.24 -11.15
CA SER A 31 23.06 14.32 -10.30
C SER A 31 22.67 12.86 -10.52
N ILE A 32 21.41 12.57 -10.80
CA ILE A 32 20.94 11.22 -11.15
C ILE A 32 21.52 10.79 -12.50
N ASN A 33 21.49 11.67 -13.49
CA ASN A 33 22.06 11.38 -14.80
C ASN A 33 23.58 11.15 -14.72
N GLU A 34 24.28 11.89 -13.86
CA GLU A 34 25.70 11.69 -13.59
C GLU A 34 25.96 10.33 -12.92
N ILE A 35 25.16 9.94 -11.93
CA ILE A 35 25.21 8.62 -11.31
C ILE A 35 24.97 7.53 -12.36
N LEU A 36 23.92 7.67 -13.17
CA LEU A 36 23.58 6.69 -14.22
C LEU A 36 24.70 6.57 -15.27
N SER A 37 25.32 7.68 -15.65
CA SER A 37 26.44 7.67 -16.59
C SER A 37 27.71 7.04 -16.02
N SER A 38 27.87 7.02 -14.70
CA SER A 38 29.01 6.38 -14.02
C SER A 38 28.86 4.87 -13.82
N ILE A 39 27.73 4.28 -14.23
CA ILE A 39 27.47 2.83 -14.12
C ILE A 39 28.19 2.11 -15.28
N PRO A 40 28.95 1.02 -15.02
CA PRO A 40 29.59 0.23 -16.09
C PRO A 40 28.58 -0.27 -17.13
N GLU A 41 29.01 -0.31 -18.40
CA GLU A 41 28.13 -0.72 -19.52
C GLU A 41 27.59 -2.16 -19.36
N GLU A 42 28.39 -3.08 -18.82
CA GLU A 42 27.97 -4.46 -18.57
C GLU A 42 26.74 -4.52 -17.63
N ILE A 43 26.68 -3.53 -16.73
CA ILE A 43 25.58 -3.40 -15.78
C ILE A 43 24.42 -2.65 -16.39
N LYS A 44 24.69 -1.71 -17.33
CA LYS A 44 23.64 -1.04 -18.11
C LYS A 44 22.87 -1.99 -19.02
N LEU A 45 23.48 -3.08 -19.48
CA LEU A 45 22.80 -4.13 -20.26
C LEU A 45 21.72 -4.86 -19.42
N LEU A 46 21.88 -4.92 -18.12
CA LEU A 46 20.87 -5.46 -17.18
C LEU A 46 19.80 -4.43 -16.81
N TYR A 47 19.87 -3.23 -17.40
CA TYR A 47 19.28 -2.04 -16.90
C TYR A 47 18.54 -1.26 -17.97
N ASN A 48 17.25 -1.13 -17.85
CA ASN A 48 16.47 -0.34 -18.78
C ASN A 48 16.47 1.15 -18.36
N LYS A 49 17.38 1.93 -18.97
CA LYS A 49 17.47 3.40 -18.75
C LYS A 49 16.13 4.10 -18.95
N GLN A 50 15.38 3.68 -19.99
CA GLN A 50 14.07 4.25 -20.30
C GLN A 50 13.06 4.01 -19.15
N TRP A 51 13.16 2.87 -18.47
CA TRP A 51 12.29 2.59 -17.33
C TRP A 51 12.54 3.53 -16.15
N ILE A 52 13.79 3.93 -15.89
CA ILE A 52 14.11 4.89 -14.82
C ILE A 52 13.70 6.30 -15.20
N GLU A 53 13.96 6.69 -16.42
CA GLU A 53 13.49 7.97 -16.94
C GLU A 53 11.97 8.04 -16.86
N GLN A 54 11.26 6.97 -17.20
CA GLN A 54 9.82 6.89 -17.06
C GLN A 54 9.39 6.92 -15.59
N ALA A 55 10.03 6.14 -14.72
CA ALA A 55 9.76 6.16 -13.29
C ALA A 55 10.00 7.54 -12.66
N TYR A 56 10.97 8.29 -13.17
CA TYR A 56 11.23 9.65 -12.75
C TYR A 56 10.20 10.65 -13.30
N LEU A 57 9.79 10.51 -14.55
CA LEU A 57 8.69 11.30 -15.14
C LEU A 57 7.37 11.01 -14.44
N ASP A 58 7.10 9.75 -14.17
CA ASP A 58 5.96 9.33 -13.36
C ASP A 58 6.05 9.94 -11.96
N TYR A 59 7.20 10.07 -11.38
CA TYR A 59 7.42 10.80 -10.12
C TYR A 59 7.05 12.27 -10.22
N GLN A 60 7.50 12.98 -11.24
CA GLN A 60 7.16 14.38 -11.44
C GLN A 60 5.66 14.60 -11.70
N ASN A 61 5.02 13.63 -12.36
CA ASN A 61 3.60 13.68 -12.68
C ASN A 61 2.66 13.21 -11.54
N ARG A 62 3.19 12.84 -10.38
CA ARG A 62 2.44 12.19 -9.30
C ARG A 62 1.65 13.09 -8.39
N ALA A 63 1.91 14.37 -8.39
CA ALA A 63 1.04 15.33 -7.73
C ALA A 63 -0.24 15.52 -8.54
N LYS A 64 -0.90 14.40 -8.93
CA LYS A 64 -2.21 14.46 -9.58
C LYS A 64 -3.22 14.95 -8.56
N ASP A 65 -4.04 15.89 -8.98
CA ASP A 65 -5.22 16.27 -8.23
C ASP A 65 -6.13 15.05 -8.07
N ASP A 66 -6.42 14.67 -6.83
CA ASP A 66 -7.30 13.56 -6.48
C ASP A 66 -8.61 14.04 -5.86
N THR A 67 -8.91 15.34 -5.96
CA THR A 67 -10.08 15.97 -5.32
C THR A 67 -11.38 15.32 -5.78
N GLU A 68 -11.54 15.10 -7.08
CA GLU A 68 -12.73 14.45 -7.63
C GLU A 68 -12.84 12.99 -7.17
N ALA A 69 -11.76 12.24 -7.23
CA ALA A 69 -11.73 10.83 -6.80
C ALA A 69 -12.05 10.67 -5.30
N LEU A 70 -11.49 11.53 -4.46
CA LEU A 70 -11.82 11.56 -3.03
C LEU A 70 -13.27 11.97 -2.77
N GLN A 71 -13.78 12.95 -3.51
CA GLN A 71 -15.18 13.39 -3.36
C GLN A 71 -16.15 12.27 -3.77
N GLN A 72 -15.90 11.57 -4.86
CA GLN A 72 -16.70 10.43 -5.29
C GLN A 72 -16.67 9.30 -4.28
N LEU A 73 -15.47 8.93 -3.80
CA LEU A 73 -15.30 7.90 -2.77
C LEU A 73 -16.03 8.31 -1.47
N LYS A 74 -15.94 9.58 -1.09
CA LYS A 74 -16.65 10.12 0.07
C LYS A 74 -18.15 9.94 -0.05
N VAL A 75 -18.74 10.34 -1.18
CA VAL A 75 -20.19 10.22 -1.43
C VAL A 75 -20.65 8.76 -1.34
N GLU A 76 -19.86 7.82 -1.86
CA GLU A 76 -20.19 6.40 -1.78
C GLU A 76 -20.16 5.87 -0.33
N LEU A 77 -19.14 6.28 0.45
CA LEU A 77 -19.04 5.87 1.85
C LEU A 77 -20.07 6.58 2.75
N GLU A 78 -20.43 7.82 2.43
CA GLU A 78 -21.51 8.51 3.13
C GLU A 78 -22.88 7.86 2.87
N ALA A 79 -23.10 7.31 1.68
CA ALA A 79 -24.31 6.53 1.38
C ALA A 79 -24.39 5.21 2.18
N ALA A 80 -23.28 4.76 2.75
CA ALA A 80 -23.15 3.61 3.64
C ALA A 80 -22.71 4.02 5.05
N SER A 81 -23.05 5.22 5.50
CA SER A 81 -22.56 5.82 6.77
C SER A 81 -23.03 5.10 8.03
N ASP A 82 -24.05 4.25 7.94
CA ASP A 82 -24.52 3.36 8.98
C ASP A 82 -23.69 2.07 9.12
N LYS A 83 -22.78 1.83 8.16
CA LYS A 83 -21.91 0.65 8.14
C LYS A 83 -20.50 0.98 8.61
N PRO A 84 -19.91 0.16 9.49
CA PRO A 84 -18.51 0.33 9.84
C PRO A 84 -17.58 0.05 8.66
N VAL A 85 -16.40 0.63 8.66
CA VAL A 85 -15.35 0.32 7.68
C VAL A 85 -14.45 -0.76 8.25
N LEU A 86 -14.36 -1.89 7.56
CA LEU A 86 -13.44 -2.99 7.86
C LEU A 86 -12.28 -2.99 6.85
N ILE A 87 -11.05 -2.97 7.33
CA ILE A 87 -9.86 -3.09 6.51
C ILE A 87 -9.21 -4.44 6.78
N ILE A 88 -9.02 -5.22 5.72
CA ILE A 88 -8.42 -6.56 5.80
C ILE A 88 -7.01 -6.54 5.23
N GLY A 89 -6.04 -6.99 6.03
CA GLY A 89 -4.64 -7.21 5.65
C GLY A 89 -4.34 -8.68 5.34
N PRO A 90 -3.13 -9.00 4.87
CA PRO A 90 -2.75 -10.35 4.44
C PRO A 90 -2.23 -11.25 5.58
N GLY A 91 -2.27 -10.82 6.84
CA GLY A 91 -1.75 -11.58 7.98
C GLY A 91 -2.46 -12.92 8.21
N ASN A 92 -1.78 -13.84 8.87
CA ASN A 92 -2.27 -15.20 9.13
C ASN A 92 -3.56 -15.23 9.97
N THR A 93 -3.71 -14.28 10.90
CA THR A 93 -4.87 -14.21 11.80
C THR A 93 -6.20 -14.08 11.06
N VAL A 94 -6.20 -13.49 9.86
CA VAL A 94 -7.41 -13.45 9.00
C VAL A 94 -7.97 -14.84 8.70
N LYS A 95 -7.09 -15.84 8.56
CA LYS A 95 -7.47 -17.22 8.31
C LYS A 95 -7.66 -18.01 9.62
N GLU A 96 -6.77 -17.82 10.57
CA GLU A 96 -6.77 -18.53 11.87
C GLU A 96 -7.98 -18.12 12.71
N GLN A 97 -8.33 -16.82 12.71
CA GLN A 97 -9.46 -16.24 13.44
C GLN A 97 -10.66 -15.96 12.53
N LYS A 98 -10.77 -16.71 11.42
CA LYS A 98 -11.80 -16.54 10.39
C LYS A 98 -13.21 -16.42 10.98
N LYS A 99 -13.58 -17.23 11.97
CA LYS A 99 -14.90 -17.19 12.59
C LYS A 99 -15.21 -15.83 13.24
N GLY A 100 -14.21 -15.20 13.88
CA GLY A 100 -14.36 -13.87 14.48
C GLY A 100 -14.60 -12.80 13.42
N VAL A 101 -13.85 -12.85 12.32
CA VAL A 101 -14.02 -11.94 11.18
C VAL A 101 -15.39 -12.13 10.52
N GLU A 102 -15.82 -13.37 10.29
CA GLU A 102 -17.14 -13.68 9.72
C GLU A 102 -18.30 -13.22 10.62
N LEU A 103 -18.17 -13.39 11.93
CA LEU A 103 -19.15 -12.88 12.90
C LEU A 103 -19.22 -11.36 12.87
N PHE A 104 -18.09 -10.68 12.80
CA PHE A 104 -18.07 -9.23 12.66
C PHE A 104 -18.76 -8.77 11.37
N ILE A 105 -18.43 -9.40 10.23
CA ILE A 105 -19.02 -9.07 8.93
C ILE A 105 -20.55 -9.32 8.95
N SER A 106 -20.98 -10.48 9.42
CA SER A 106 -22.41 -10.83 9.42
C SER A 106 -23.24 -10.02 10.41
N GLY A 107 -22.64 -9.57 11.51
CA GLY A 107 -23.31 -8.79 12.54
C GLY A 107 -23.39 -7.29 12.27
N ASN A 108 -22.48 -6.75 11.45
CA ASN A 108 -22.33 -5.30 11.25
C ASN A 108 -22.49 -4.88 9.79
N ASP A 109 -22.50 -5.80 8.83
CA ASP A 109 -22.57 -5.51 7.37
C ASP A 109 -21.61 -4.40 6.93
N PRO A 110 -20.27 -4.51 7.23
CA PRO A 110 -19.31 -3.43 7.01
C PRO A 110 -19.05 -3.18 5.53
N VAL A 111 -18.54 -1.97 5.21
CA VAL A 111 -17.83 -1.72 3.97
C VAL A 111 -16.43 -2.28 4.09
N VAL A 112 -16.06 -3.22 3.22
CA VAL A 112 -14.82 -4.01 3.34
C VAL A 112 -13.77 -3.54 2.35
N PHE A 113 -12.62 -3.13 2.88
CA PHE A 113 -11.42 -2.83 2.12
C PHE A 113 -10.38 -3.94 2.23
N SER A 114 -9.63 -4.20 1.17
CA SER A 114 -8.36 -4.95 1.21
C SER A 114 -7.18 -4.03 0.88
N VAL A 115 -6.00 -4.32 1.43
CA VAL A 115 -4.81 -3.47 1.31
C VAL A 115 -3.63 -4.24 0.73
N ASN A 116 -3.21 -3.86 -0.48
CA ASN A 116 -2.09 -4.46 -1.21
C ASN A 116 -2.20 -5.98 -1.40
N PHE A 117 -3.40 -6.52 -1.30
CA PHE A 117 -3.66 -7.92 -1.61
C PHE A 117 -5.13 -8.12 -2.03
N TYR A 118 -5.42 -9.28 -2.60
CA TYR A 118 -6.77 -9.73 -2.93
C TYR A 118 -7.01 -11.09 -2.31
N THR A 119 -8.23 -11.32 -1.82
CA THR A 119 -8.61 -12.59 -1.22
C THR A 119 -10.01 -13.03 -1.69
N LYS A 120 -10.20 -14.34 -1.82
CA LYS A 120 -11.52 -14.95 -2.04
C LYS A 120 -12.15 -15.44 -0.73
N LEU A 121 -11.50 -15.21 0.42
CA LEU A 121 -12.02 -15.62 1.72
C LEU A 121 -13.22 -14.78 2.16
N TYR A 122 -13.26 -13.52 1.75
CA TYR A 122 -14.30 -12.55 2.10
C TYR A 122 -14.75 -11.77 0.86
N SER A 123 -15.98 -11.27 0.89
CA SER A 123 -16.44 -10.28 -0.09
C SER A 123 -15.71 -8.97 0.18
N ILE A 124 -15.08 -8.40 -0.84
CA ILE A 124 -14.32 -7.14 -0.76
C ILE A 124 -15.05 -6.10 -1.61
N ASP A 125 -15.37 -4.94 -1.02
CA ASP A 125 -15.99 -3.83 -1.74
C ASP A 125 -14.94 -2.97 -2.45
N TYR A 126 -13.79 -2.74 -1.78
CA TYR A 126 -12.69 -1.94 -2.30
C TYR A 126 -11.34 -2.63 -2.14
N THR A 127 -10.56 -2.68 -3.21
CA THR A 127 -9.17 -3.15 -3.18
C THR A 127 -8.24 -1.96 -3.36
N PHE A 128 -7.51 -1.59 -2.29
CA PHE A 128 -6.53 -0.51 -2.31
C PHE A 128 -5.13 -1.06 -2.59
N ILE A 129 -4.47 -0.54 -3.64
CA ILE A 129 -3.12 -0.95 -4.03
C ILE A 129 -2.24 0.28 -4.23
N SER A 130 -1.14 0.35 -3.48
CA SER A 130 -0.16 1.43 -3.52
C SER A 130 1.21 1.02 -4.08
N ASN A 131 1.32 -0.21 -4.59
CA ASN A 131 2.60 -0.82 -4.97
C ASN A 131 2.48 -1.58 -6.29
N ALA A 132 3.34 -1.28 -7.28
CA ALA A 132 3.29 -1.90 -8.61
C ALA A 132 3.49 -3.43 -8.59
N LYS A 133 4.32 -3.97 -7.67
CA LYS A 133 4.48 -5.44 -7.54
C LYS A 133 3.18 -6.09 -7.05
N ARG A 134 2.48 -5.42 -6.12
CA ARG A 134 1.18 -5.89 -5.62
C ARG A 134 0.10 -5.77 -6.68
N TYR A 135 0.15 -4.72 -7.50
CA TYR A 135 -0.75 -4.58 -8.64
C TYR A 135 -0.52 -5.70 -9.67
N ALA A 136 0.73 -5.99 -10.03
CA ALA A 136 1.04 -7.08 -10.94
C ALA A 136 0.53 -8.43 -10.40
N LYS A 137 0.73 -8.71 -9.10
CA LYS A 137 0.20 -9.92 -8.47
C LYS A 137 -1.33 -9.96 -8.46
N PHE A 138 -1.99 -8.82 -8.22
CA PHE A 138 -3.43 -8.69 -8.31
C PHE A 138 -3.94 -9.04 -9.73
N VAL A 139 -3.28 -8.51 -10.76
CA VAL A 139 -3.58 -8.82 -12.17
C VAL A 139 -3.43 -10.32 -12.44
N ASP A 140 -2.33 -10.94 -12.00
CA ASP A 140 -2.08 -12.37 -12.17
C ASP A 140 -3.17 -13.25 -11.55
N ILE A 141 -3.65 -12.90 -10.34
CA ILE A 141 -4.71 -13.65 -9.64
C ILE A 141 -6.06 -13.46 -10.30
N GLN A 142 -6.31 -12.29 -10.89
CA GLN A 142 -7.58 -11.95 -11.52
C GLN A 142 -7.71 -12.42 -12.98
N HIS A 143 -6.68 -13.05 -13.55
CA HIS A 143 -6.73 -13.54 -14.93
C HIS A 143 -7.99 -14.37 -15.20
N GLY A 144 -8.95 -13.74 -15.89
CA GLY A 144 -10.20 -14.36 -16.35
C GLY A 144 -11.42 -14.20 -15.44
N ASP A 145 -11.27 -13.70 -14.23
CA ASP A 145 -12.38 -13.43 -13.32
C ASP A 145 -12.82 -11.95 -13.38
N SER A 146 -14.10 -11.68 -13.26
CA SER A 146 -14.58 -10.33 -13.03
C SER A 146 -14.17 -9.88 -11.64
N ILE A 147 -13.58 -8.68 -11.53
CA ILE A 147 -13.26 -8.08 -10.23
C ILE A 147 -14.59 -7.72 -9.55
N GLY A 148 -14.85 -8.38 -8.41
CA GLY A 148 -16.03 -8.05 -7.59
C GLY A 148 -15.90 -6.76 -6.81
N SER A 149 -14.65 -6.26 -6.60
CA SER A 149 -14.35 -5.05 -5.82
C SER A 149 -14.02 -3.86 -6.70
N LYS A 150 -14.27 -2.64 -6.21
CA LYS A 150 -13.77 -1.41 -6.83
C LYS A 150 -12.27 -1.27 -6.55
N LEU A 151 -11.51 -0.97 -7.60
CA LEU A 151 -10.06 -0.83 -7.51
C LEU A 151 -9.66 0.62 -7.22
N ILE A 152 -8.91 0.82 -6.16
CA ILE A 152 -8.30 2.10 -5.78
C ILE A 152 -6.78 1.96 -5.94
N LEU A 153 -6.20 2.74 -6.84
CA LEU A 153 -4.73 2.82 -6.99
C LEU A 153 -4.21 4.16 -6.48
N THR A 154 -2.99 4.16 -5.99
CA THR A 154 -2.25 5.40 -5.82
C THR A 154 -1.58 5.80 -7.14
N SER A 155 -1.39 7.10 -7.37
CA SER A 155 -0.91 7.67 -8.63
C SER A 155 0.51 7.24 -9.06
N ASN A 156 1.23 6.54 -8.18
CA ASN A 156 2.52 5.91 -8.46
C ASN A 156 2.41 4.50 -9.08
N VAL A 157 1.20 3.96 -9.20
CA VAL A 157 0.94 2.65 -9.81
C VAL A 157 0.36 2.87 -11.19
N THR A 158 1.05 2.42 -12.23
CA THR A 158 0.54 2.46 -13.60
C THR A 158 -0.38 1.27 -13.84
N ALA A 159 -1.65 1.54 -14.12
CA ALA A 159 -2.62 0.51 -14.50
C ALA A 159 -2.35 0.02 -15.93
N CYS A 160 -2.43 -1.29 -16.15
CA CYS A 160 -2.30 -1.91 -17.47
C CYS A 160 -3.54 -2.71 -17.85
N ASP A 161 -3.90 -3.75 -17.10
CA ASP A 161 -4.96 -4.69 -17.48
C ASP A 161 -6.32 -4.38 -16.82
N TYR A 162 -6.28 -3.82 -15.61
CA TYR A 162 -7.49 -3.43 -14.87
C TYR A 162 -7.46 -1.95 -14.55
N MET A 163 -8.41 -1.19 -15.13
CA MET A 163 -8.51 0.23 -14.87
C MET A 163 -9.04 0.48 -13.46
N PRO A 164 -8.43 1.39 -12.69
CA PRO A 164 -8.92 1.74 -11.36
C PRO A 164 -10.23 2.53 -11.43
N ASN A 165 -11.07 2.34 -10.43
CA ASN A 165 -12.24 3.19 -10.19
C ASN A 165 -11.80 4.56 -9.62
N TYR A 166 -10.73 4.54 -8.80
CA TYR A 166 -10.19 5.74 -8.16
C TYR A 166 -8.66 5.74 -8.24
N VAL A 167 -8.09 6.92 -8.51
CA VAL A 167 -6.65 7.16 -8.43
C VAL A 167 -6.39 8.24 -7.41
N LEU A 168 -5.73 7.90 -6.31
CA LEU A 168 -5.41 8.82 -5.23
C LEU A 168 -3.99 9.36 -5.34
N ASN A 169 -3.79 10.61 -4.94
CA ASN A 169 -2.48 11.27 -4.98
C ASN A 169 -1.53 10.65 -3.96
N TYR A 170 -0.61 9.80 -4.44
CA TYR A 170 0.38 9.12 -3.62
C TYR A 170 1.22 10.09 -2.77
N GLU A 171 1.70 11.18 -3.36
CA GLU A 171 2.56 12.13 -2.67
C GLU A 171 1.87 12.80 -1.48
N SER A 172 0.57 13.07 -1.59
CA SER A 172 -0.22 13.67 -0.52
C SER A 172 -0.54 12.71 0.61
N LEU A 173 -0.48 11.39 0.35
CA LEU A 173 -0.76 10.35 1.33
C LEU A 173 0.50 9.90 2.09
N LEU A 174 1.71 10.19 1.59
CA LEU A 174 2.95 9.79 2.25
C LEU A 174 3.00 10.25 3.72
N ASN A 175 3.47 9.36 4.59
CA ASN A 175 3.81 9.70 5.97
C ASN A 175 5.25 10.21 6.03
N LYS A 176 5.44 11.51 5.70
CA LYS A 176 6.78 12.11 5.49
C LYS A 176 7.65 12.14 6.74
N GLU A 177 7.05 11.97 7.90
CA GLU A 177 7.75 11.97 9.19
C GLU A 177 8.20 10.57 9.61
N SER A 178 7.68 9.53 8.95
CA SER A 178 8.03 8.14 9.21
C SER A 178 9.29 7.71 8.46
N GLU A 179 10.03 6.77 9.02
CA GLU A 179 11.10 6.06 8.32
C GLU A 179 10.56 5.13 7.22
N ASN A 180 9.27 4.75 7.30
CA ASN A 180 8.55 4.00 6.29
C ASN A 180 7.37 4.80 5.73
N PRO A 181 7.63 5.83 4.91
CA PRO A 181 6.62 6.82 4.52
C PRO A 181 5.49 6.26 3.65
N ASP A 182 5.65 5.09 3.06
CA ASP A 182 4.73 4.49 2.09
C ASP A 182 4.08 3.17 2.55
N ASN A 183 3.94 2.98 3.86
CA ASN A 183 3.17 1.86 4.37
C ASN A 183 1.73 1.92 3.86
N ALA A 184 1.26 0.85 3.20
CA ALA A 184 0.00 0.83 2.49
C ALA A 184 -1.22 1.04 3.40
N LEU A 185 -1.21 0.48 4.62
CA LEU A 185 -2.27 0.72 5.61
C LEU A 185 -2.31 2.20 5.98
N VAL A 186 -1.15 2.79 6.29
CA VAL A 186 -1.03 4.21 6.65
C VAL A 186 -1.52 5.11 5.52
N LEU A 187 -1.18 4.80 4.25
CA LEU A 187 -1.67 5.55 3.10
C LEU A 187 -3.20 5.48 2.98
N LEU A 188 -3.80 4.29 3.14
CA LEU A 188 -5.26 4.15 3.10
C LEU A 188 -5.91 4.90 4.25
N LEU A 189 -5.41 4.77 5.49
CA LEU A 189 -5.94 5.48 6.65
C LEU A 189 -5.93 7.01 6.45
N LYS A 190 -4.84 7.55 5.89
CA LYS A 190 -4.76 8.99 5.56
C LYS A 190 -5.78 9.40 4.49
N ALA A 191 -6.06 8.53 3.50
CA ALA A 191 -7.12 8.80 2.53
C ALA A 191 -8.49 8.80 3.19
N LEU A 192 -8.78 7.83 4.07
CA LEU A 192 -10.03 7.74 4.82
C LEU A 192 -10.25 8.94 5.76
N ILE A 193 -9.19 9.40 6.44
CA ILE A 193 -9.23 10.63 7.25
C ILE A 193 -9.62 11.84 6.40
N ARG A 194 -9.04 11.99 5.20
CA ARG A 194 -9.33 13.12 4.29
C ARG A 194 -10.79 13.18 3.85
N ILE A 195 -11.47 12.06 3.79
CA ILE A 195 -12.89 11.98 3.43
C ILE A 195 -13.82 11.95 4.66
N GLY A 196 -13.27 12.05 5.89
CA GLY A 196 -14.04 12.23 7.11
C GLY A 196 -14.41 10.95 7.84
N ILE A 197 -13.80 9.81 7.52
CA ILE A 197 -13.95 8.58 8.31
C ILE A 197 -13.22 8.75 9.64
N THR A 198 -13.88 8.45 10.75
CA THR A 198 -13.38 8.66 12.10
C THR A 198 -13.10 7.38 12.87
N GLU A 199 -13.50 6.24 12.33
CA GLU A 199 -13.35 4.93 12.96
C GLU A 199 -13.22 3.83 11.93
N VAL A 200 -12.31 2.88 12.15
CA VAL A 200 -12.11 1.71 11.30
C VAL A 200 -11.79 0.46 12.12
N TYR A 201 -12.14 -0.68 11.57
CA TYR A 201 -11.85 -1.99 12.12
C TYR A 201 -10.79 -2.67 11.27
N LEU A 202 -9.82 -3.34 11.90
CA LEU A 202 -8.65 -3.92 11.27
C LEU A 202 -8.60 -5.43 11.52
N ALA A 203 -8.39 -6.22 10.47
CA ALA A 203 -8.17 -7.66 10.54
C ALA A 203 -6.96 -8.07 9.70
N GLY A 204 -6.14 -9.01 10.17
CA GLY A 204 -4.98 -9.49 9.43
C GLY A 204 -3.82 -8.50 9.34
N PHE A 205 -3.69 -7.64 10.32
CA PHE A 205 -2.52 -6.78 10.53
C PHE A 205 -1.73 -7.29 11.73
N ASP A 206 -1.16 -8.49 11.58
CA ASP A 206 -0.60 -9.27 12.66
C ASP A 206 0.70 -8.69 13.20
N GLY A 207 1.48 -8.00 12.36
CA GLY A 207 2.86 -7.63 12.61
C GLY A 207 3.83 -8.62 11.97
N PHE A 208 5.12 -8.38 12.18
CA PHE A 208 6.20 -9.21 11.64
C PHE A 208 6.84 -10.02 12.76
N THR A 209 7.19 -11.27 12.46
CA THR A 209 7.93 -12.16 13.34
C THR A 209 9.29 -12.45 12.72
N ASN A 210 10.22 -13.00 13.51
CA ASN A 210 11.52 -13.46 13.00
C ASN A 210 11.41 -14.81 12.26
N THR A 211 10.18 -15.30 12.07
CA THR A 211 9.91 -16.54 11.33
C THR A 211 9.37 -16.24 9.94
N PRO A 212 9.76 -17.02 8.91
CA PRO A 212 9.12 -16.93 7.60
C PRO A 212 7.62 -17.22 7.69
N ASN A 213 6.81 -16.61 6.83
CA ASN A 213 5.37 -16.83 6.65
C ASN A 213 4.46 -16.00 7.57
N ASP A 214 4.68 -14.68 7.59
CA ASP A 214 3.76 -13.74 8.26
C ASP A 214 2.43 -13.54 7.49
N TYR A 215 2.32 -14.05 6.26
CA TYR A 215 1.11 -13.94 5.44
C TYR A 215 0.43 -15.30 5.23
N TYR A 216 -0.89 -15.32 5.29
CA TYR A 216 -1.67 -16.56 5.12
C TYR A 216 -1.57 -17.14 3.70
N ASP A 217 -1.21 -16.34 2.71
CA ASP A 217 -0.95 -16.75 1.34
C ASP A 217 0.50 -16.43 0.98
N ARG A 218 1.29 -17.48 0.79
CA ARG A 218 2.72 -17.41 0.48
C ARG A 218 3.01 -16.66 -0.83
N ASP A 219 2.06 -16.62 -1.74
CA ASP A 219 2.19 -15.87 -2.98
C ASP A 219 2.31 -14.35 -2.76
N TYR A 220 1.86 -13.87 -1.61
CA TYR A 220 2.04 -12.46 -1.20
C TYR A 220 3.30 -12.23 -0.38
N GLU A 221 4.00 -13.29 0.00
CA GLU A 221 5.25 -13.19 0.73
C GLU A 221 6.34 -12.66 -0.20
N LEU A 222 6.58 -11.40 -0.14
CA LEU A 222 7.77 -10.81 -0.74
C LEU A 222 8.91 -11.08 0.24
N SER A 223 10.07 -11.54 -0.25
CA SER A 223 11.30 -11.64 0.55
C SER A 223 11.51 -10.28 1.27
N SER A 224 10.92 -10.14 2.44
CA SER A 224 10.99 -8.91 3.19
C SER A 224 12.12 -9.04 4.19
N THR A 225 12.90 -7.99 4.31
CA THR A 225 13.87 -7.81 5.40
C THR A 225 13.21 -7.26 6.66
N LYS A 226 11.88 -7.29 6.72
CA LYS A 226 11.12 -6.79 7.87
C LYS A 226 11.14 -7.85 8.96
N ASP A 227 11.48 -7.43 10.13
CA ASP A 227 11.55 -8.22 11.37
C ASP A 227 10.72 -7.54 12.46
N GLU A 228 10.81 -8.06 13.69
CA GLU A 228 10.09 -7.52 14.84
C GLU A 228 10.37 -6.03 15.08
N SER A 229 11.55 -5.52 14.74
CA SER A 229 11.89 -4.09 14.93
C SER A 229 11.00 -3.16 14.09
N TYR A 230 10.44 -3.67 13.00
CA TYR A 230 9.51 -2.93 12.17
C TYR A 230 8.14 -2.73 12.83
N ASN A 231 7.78 -3.59 13.79
CA ASN A 231 6.51 -3.46 14.52
C ASN A 231 6.47 -2.21 15.38
N ASP A 232 7.58 -1.86 16.05
CA ASP A 232 7.67 -0.64 16.86
C ASP A 232 7.47 0.60 16.01
N LEU A 233 8.13 0.65 14.86
CA LEU A 233 8.01 1.76 13.91
C LEU A 233 6.56 1.94 13.42
N LEU A 234 5.89 0.84 13.06
CA LEU A 234 4.52 0.91 12.57
C LEU A 234 3.53 1.17 13.72
N SER A 235 3.78 0.67 14.92
CA SER A 235 2.99 0.99 16.12
C SER A 235 3.01 2.48 16.43
N ASP A 236 4.17 3.14 16.31
CA ASP A 236 4.30 4.60 16.48
C ASP A 236 3.51 5.37 15.42
N ASP A 237 3.61 4.95 14.15
CA ASP A 237 2.86 5.56 13.06
C ASP A 237 1.34 5.40 13.25
N LEU A 238 0.88 4.20 13.61
CA LEU A 238 -0.53 3.92 13.86
C LEU A 238 -1.05 4.66 15.10
N SER A 239 -0.24 4.79 16.16
CA SER A 239 -0.62 5.56 17.36
C SER A 239 -0.83 7.04 17.06
N LYS A 240 0.01 7.64 16.21
CA LYS A 240 -0.20 9.01 15.72
C LYS A 240 -1.48 9.15 14.90
N ILE A 241 -1.75 8.18 14.03
CA ILE A 241 -2.94 8.14 13.18
C ILE A 241 -4.19 7.92 14.01
N ASN A 242 -4.12 7.11 15.10
CA ASN A 242 -5.23 6.83 16.00
C ASN A 242 -5.80 8.10 16.69
N GLN A 243 -5.03 9.19 16.73
CA GLN A 243 -5.52 10.49 17.19
C GLN A 243 -6.54 11.13 16.23
N SER A 244 -6.52 10.75 14.95
CA SER A 244 -7.39 11.30 13.90
C SER A 244 -8.47 10.33 13.44
N ILE A 245 -8.20 9.02 13.49
CA ILE A 245 -9.14 7.97 13.13
C ILE A 245 -8.95 6.79 14.09
N ARG A 246 -10.02 6.40 14.77
CA ARG A 246 -10.00 5.36 15.80
C ARG A 246 -9.77 3.99 15.17
N LEU A 247 -8.77 3.25 15.67
CA LEU A 247 -8.40 1.94 15.16
C LEU A 247 -8.84 0.83 16.13
N HIS A 248 -9.58 -0.16 15.61
CA HIS A 248 -10.03 -1.32 16.37
C HIS A 248 -9.51 -2.60 15.72
N PHE A 249 -8.62 -3.32 16.37
CA PHE A 249 -8.17 -4.62 15.90
C PHE A 249 -9.20 -5.70 16.27
N ILE A 250 -9.75 -6.40 15.28
CA ILE A 250 -10.69 -7.52 15.48
C ILE A 250 -10.00 -8.89 15.39
N THR A 251 -8.74 -8.91 14.98
CA THR A 251 -7.83 -10.06 15.09
C THR A 251 -6.61 -9.67 15.92
N GLU A 252 -5.88 -10.66 16.43
CA GLU A 252 -4.64 -10.44 17.17
C GLU A 252 -3.62 -9.67 16.33
N SER A 253 -2.86 -8.81 17.00
CA SER A 253 -1.84 -7.96 16.38
C SER A 253 -0.67 -7.74 17.34
N LEU A 254 0.54 -7.67 16.81
CA LEU A 254 1.74 -7.28 17.55
C LEU A 254 1.92 -5.75 17.60
N TYR A 255 1.06 -4.99 16.92
CA TYR A 255 1.13 -3.53 16.97
C TYR A 255 0.52 -3.00 18.27
N ASP A 256 1.33 -2.29 19.07
CA ASP A 256 0.88 -1.60 20.27
C ASP A 256 0.41 -0.18 19.91
N VAL A 257 -0.88 -0.03 19.65
CA VAL A 257 -1.51 1.24 19.27
C VAL A 257 -2.15 1.86 20.51
N ARG A 258 -1.65 3.02 20.93
CA ARG A 258 -2.10 3.74 22.13
C ARG A 258 -2.81 5.05 21.79
#